data_d340a05fd1ba4f4b58b8d5509d862628
#
_entry.id   d340a05fd1ba4f4b58b8d5509d862628
#
_cell.length_a   1.000
_cell.length_b   1.000
_cell.length_c   1.000
_cell.angle_alpha   90.00
_cell.angle_beta   90.00
_cell.angle_gamma   90.00
#
_symmetry.space_group_name_H-M   'P 1'
#
loop_
_entity.id
_entity.type
_entity.pdbx_description
1 polymer ?
#
loop_
_entity_poly.entity_id
_entity_poly.type
_entity_poly.pdbx_seq_one_letter_code
_entity_poly.pdbx_strand_id
1 'polypeptide(L)'
;HPVGYEYNPSTGRAEMNGFAAVMFNKVQLVTFPHVVLSAYMTGAAFVVGVALWHLRRARTDADRALYRPAVRTGAWLVLVAALGVVVTGDVQGKIMTEVQPMKMAAAEGLYETEGPADFSVFQLGTLDGEEETFSIKIPGLLSFLATGTPNGEVEGINELRERYQEQYGADPGAAYYSPGDYTPVIPLTYWSFRLMIGLGTAGAAVAAWVLWATRAGRTPQGRAVLAAAVGLPFLPLFANSFGWIFTEMGRQPWAVFGLMTTEHSVSPGLTTTEAWISLLTLTAVYGLLAVVEIRLLLTWIRRGADELPDPLPDDAGDDRPLAFAY
;
A
#
# COMPACT_ATOMS: atom_id res chain seq x y z
N HIS A 1 -6.60 8.60 -14.15
CA HIS A 1 -7.20 9.68 -14.93
C HIS A 1 -6.23 10.10 -16.03
N PRO A 2 -6.56 9.82 -17.31
CA PRO A 2 -5.67 10.14 -18.42
C PRO A 2 -5.64 11.64 -18.70
N VAL A 3 -4.42 12.21 -18.76
CA VAL A 3 -4.14 13.62 -19.08
C VAL A 3 -2.86 13.73 -19.90
N GLY A 4 -2.65 14.88 -20.58
CA GLY A 4 -1.42 15.13 -21.34
C GLY A 4 -1.30 14.33 -22.63
N TYR A 5 -2.43 13.93 -23.21
CA TYR A 5 -2.50 13.25 -24.50
C TYR A 5 -3.47 13.93 -25.44
N GLU A 6 -3.31 13.67 -26.71
CA GLU A 6 -4.24 14.05 -27.78
C GLU A 6 -4.54 12.82 -28.63
N TYR A 7 -5.80 12.64 -28.98
CA TYR A 7 -6.19 11.55 -29.87
C TYR A 7 -5.89 11.94 -31.33
N ASN A 8 -5.06 11.14 -32.01
CA ASN A 8 -4.76 11.33 -33.40
C ASN A 8 -5.65 10.40 -34.25
N PRO A 9 -6.68 10.95 -34.97
CA PRO A 9 -7.60 10.13 -35.76
C PRO A 9 -6.93 9.42 -36.93
N SER A 10 -5.81 9.93 -37.44
CA SER A 10 -5.10 9.35 -38.59
C SER A 10 -4.33 8.09 -38.21
N THR A 11 -3.86 7.99 -36.98
CA THR A 11 -3.12 6.82 -36.43
C THR A 11 -3.99 5.95 -35.53
N GLY A 12 -5.16 6.42 -35.11
CA GLY A 12 -6.03 5.75 -34.16
C GLY A 12 -5.40 5.64 -32.75
N ARG A 13 -4.45 6.54 -32.41
CA ARG A 13 -3.67 6.45 -31.17
C ARG A 13 -3.83 7.69 -30.29
N ALA A 14 -3.73 7.48 -28.98
CA ALA A 14 -3.52 8.56 -28.04
C ALA A 14 -2.01 8.89 -28.01
N GLU A 15 -1.66 10.10 -28.45
CA GLU A 15 -0.29 10.58 -28.54
C GLU A 15 -0.03 11.55 -27.38
N MET A 16 1.12 11.39 -26.71
CA MET A 16 1.47 12.26 -25.58
C MET A 16 1.82 13.67 -26.12
N ASN A 17 1.08 14.68 -25.67
CA ASN A 17 1.33 16.07 -26.02
C ASN A 17 1.87 16.92 -24.86
N GLY A 18 1.91 16.35 -23.63
CA GLY A 18 2.38 17.09 -22.45
C GLY A 18 2.97 16.20 -21.37
N PHE A 19 4.28 15.97 -21.40
CA PHE A 19 4.98 15.19 -20.38
C PHE A 19 4.78 15.76 -18.96
N ALA A 20 4.85 17.09 -18.82
CA ALA A 20 4.63 17.76 -17.53
C ALA A 20 3.19 17.54 -17.00
N ALA A 21 2.18 17.55 -17.87
CA ALA A 21 0.80 17.28 -17.48
C ALA A 21 0.62 15.83 -16.97
N VAL A 22 1.30 14.86 -17.59
CA VAL A 22 1.32 13.47 -17.11
C VAL A 22 2.03 13.37 -15.77
N MET A 23 3.22 13.96 -15.63
CA MET A 23 4.06 13.84 -14.44
C MET A 23 3.47 14.56 -13.21
N PHE A 24 2.84 15.72 -13.41
CA PHE A 24 2.30 16.56 -12.34
C PHE A 24 0.77 16.52 -12.25
N ASN A 25 0.13 15.44 -12.72
CA ASN A 25 -1.30 15.31 -12.51
C ASN A 25 -1.64 15.10 -11.02
N LYS A 26 -2.86 15.50 -10.62
CA LYS A 26 -3.29 15.47 -9.22
C LYS A 26 -3.22 14.07 -8.58
N VAL A 27 -3.48 13.01 -9.36
CA VAL A 27 -3.41 11.63 -8.87
C VAL A 27 -1.96 11.26 -8.54
N GLN A 28 -1.02 11.54 -9.46
CA GLN A 28 0.40 11.24 -9.28
C GLN A 28 1.00 12.01 -8.11
N LEU A 29 0.66 13.30 -7.96
CA LEU A 29 1.18 14.16 -6.90
C LEU A 29 0.81 13.68 -5.50
N VAL A 30 -0.32 12.99 -5.32
CA VAL A 30 -0.70 12.44 -4.02
C VAL A 30 -0.31 10.96 -3.87
N THR A 31 -0.36 10.18 -4.94
CA THR A 31 0.00 8.76 -4.90
C THR A 31 1.49 8.55 -4.63
N PHE A 32 2.35 9.35 -5.24
CA PHE A 32 3.80 9.25 -5.05
C PHE A 32 4.23 9.40 -3.59
N PRO A 33 3.87 10.48 -2.85
CA PRO A 33 4.22 10.58 -1.44
C PRO A 33 3.54 9.50 -0.59
N HIS A 34 2.33 9.07 -0.91
CA HIS A 34 1.66 7.96 -0.21
C HIS A 34 2.49 6.67 -0.28
N VAL A 35 2.95 6.29 -1.47
CA VAL A 35 3.78 5.10 -1.69
C VAL A 35 5.14 5.23 -1.02
N VAL A 36 5.79 6.38 -1.12
CA VAL A 36 7.09 6.62 -0.47
C VAL A 36 6.98 6.53 1.05
N LEU A 37 5.96 7.14 1.65
CA LEU A 37 5.72 7.07 3.09
C LEU A 37 5.41 5.65 3.55
N SER A 38 4.63 4.88 2.78
CA SER A 38 4.35 3.49 3.09
C SER A 38 5.60 2.60 3.01
N ALA A 39 6.52 2.90 2.08
CA ALA A 39 7.83 2.24 2.00
C ALA A 39 8.71 2.56 3.22
N TYR A 40 8.76 3.83 3.66
CA TYR A 40 9.44 4.21 4.90
C TYR A 40 8.83 3.52 6.13
N MET A 41 7.50 3.43 6.20
CA MET A 41 6.82 2.72 7.27
C MET A 41 7.22 1.24 7.32
N THR A 42 7.31 0.58 6.16
CA THR A 42 7.71 -0.83 6.06
C THR A 42 9.18 -1.03 6.45
N GLY A 43 10.09 -0.22 5.92
CA GLY A 43 11.52 -0.29 6.26
C GLY A 43 11.78 0.00 7.74
N ALA A 44 11.12 1.02 8.30
CA ALA A 44 11.22 1.34 9.71
C ALA A 44 10.66 0.22 10.61
N ALA A 45 9.53 -0.38 10.24
CA ALA A 45 8.95 -1.52 10.95
C ALA A 45 9.90 -2.73 10.97
N PHE A 46 10.61 -2.98 9.86
CA PHE A 46 11.64 -4.01 9.78
C PHE A 46 12.80 -3.70 10.74
N VAL A 47 13.31 -2.47 10.75
CA VAL A 47 14.36 -2.05 11.68
C VAL A 47 13.91 -2.23 13.14
N VAL A 48 12.69 -1.82 13.47
CA VAL A 48 12.12 -2.00 14.82
C VAL A 48 12.05 -3.48 15.19
N GLY A 49 11.56 -4.32 14.27
CA GLY A 49 11.44 -5.75 14.49
C GLY A 49 12.77 -6.41 14.84
N VAL A 50 13.79 -6.19 14.00
CA VAL A 50 15.15 -6.70 14.20
C VAL A 50 15.79 -6.16 15.47
N ALA A 51 15.74 -4.83 15.67
CA ALA A 51 16.33 -4.21 16.84
C ALA A 51 15.65 -4.64 18.15
N LEU A 52 14.32 -4.80 18.15
CA LEU A 52 13.56 -5.29 19.32
C LEU A 52 13.86 -6.76 19.63
N TRP A 53 14.07 -7.58 18.57
CA TRP A 53 14.52 -8.96 18.73
C TRP A 53 15.86 -9.03 19.45
N HIS A 54 16.85 -8.21 19.08
CA HIS A 54 18.16 -8.15 19.73
C HIS A 54 18.08 -7.50 21.11
N LEU A 55 17.36 -6.38 21.25
CA LEU A 55 17.19 -5.70 22.53
C LEU A 55 16.60 -6.62 23.61
N ARG A 56 15.62 -7.46 23.23
CA ARG A 56 15.05 -8.46 24.12
C ARG A 56 16.08 -9.48 24.63
N ARG A 57 17.11 -9.76 23.83
CA ARG A 57 18.18 -10.72 24.12
C ARG A 57 19.46 -10.07 24.65
N ALA A 58 19.50 -8.74 24.69
CA ALA A 58 20.66 -7.98 25.11
C ALA A 58 21.13 -8.36 26.50
N ARG A 59 22.38 -8.82 26.59
CA ARG A 59 23.02 -9.21 27.85
C ARG A 59 23.96 -8.14 28.37
N THR A 60 24.56 -7.36 27.48
CA THR A 60 25.51 -6.30 27.75
C THR A 60 24.88 -4.92 27.71
N ASP A 61 25.51 -3.92 28.33
CA ASP A 61 25.09 -2.55 28.22
C ASP A 61 25.40 -1.96 26.84
N ALA A 62 26.42 -2.47 26.15
CA ALA A 62 26.74 -2.14 24.76
C ALA A 62 25.59 -2.54 23.80
N ASP A 63 25.05 -3.77 23.94
CA ASP A 63 23.89 -4.20 23.15
C ASP A 63 22.68 -3.27 23.39
N ARG A 64 22.43 -2.92 24.65
CA ARG A 64 21.31 -2.02 25.01
C ARG A 64 21.51 -0.62 24.46
N ALA A 65 22.75 -0.11 24.48
CA ALA A 65 23.10 1.19 23.96
C ALA A 65 22.93 1.27 22.43
N LEU A 66 23.15 0.16 21.71
CA LEU A 66 22.97 0.07 20.27
C LEU A 66 21.50 -0.13 19.87
N TYR A 67 20.85 -1.17 20.40
CA TYR A 67 19.54 -1.57 19.89
C TYR A 67 18.38 -0.73 20.44
N ARG A 68 18.48 -0.10 21.60
CA ARG A 68 17.40 0.73 22.14
C ARG A 68 17.15 2.00 21.33
N PRO A 69 18.15 2.79 20.95
CA PRO A 69 17.95 3.92 20.03
C PRO A 69 17.35 3.47 18.72
N ALA A 70 17.83 2.37 18.12
CA ALA A 70 17.30 1.84 16.86
C ALA A 70 15.80 1.49 16.95
N VAL A 71 15.38 0.81 18.02
CA VAL A 71 13.96 0.54 18.30
C VAL A 71 13.16 1.83 18.39
N ARG A 72 13.63 2.82 19.15
CA ARG A 72 12.87 4.05 19.40
C ARG A 72 12.81 4.95 18.18
N THR A 73 13.94 5.16 17.51
CA THR A 73 13.99 5.97 16.27
C THR A 73 13.16 5.32 15.16
N GLY A 74 13.31 3.99 14.99
CA GLY A 74 12.50 3.26 14.02
C GLY A 74 11.00 3.33 14.33
N ALA A 75 10.60 3.16 15.59
CA ALA A 75 9.19 3.24 15.97
C ALA A 75 8.60 4.65 15.80
N TRP A 76 9.37 5.70 16.06
CA TRP A 76 8.96 7.08 15.73
C TRP A 76 8.82 7.26 14.22
N LEU A 77 9.74 6.73 13.42
CA LEU A 77 9.66 6.81 11.97
C LEU A 77 8.42 6.06 11.43
N VAL A 78 8.07 4.90 12.01
CA VAL A 78 6.80 4.20 11.68
C VAL A 78 5.60 5.12 11.94
N LEU A 79 5.54 5.80 13.09
CA LEU A 79 4.40 6.66 13.44
C LEU A 79 4.32 7.92 12.57
N VAL A 80 5.44 8.56 12.28
CA VAL A 80 5.49 9.73 11.39
C VAL A 80 5.10 9.34 9.98
N ALA A 81 5.63 8.22 9.47
CA ALA A 81 5.26 7.71 8.16
C ALA A 81 3.77 7.32 8.11
N ALA A 82 3.25 6.65 9.14
CA ALA A 82 1.84 6.29 9.23
C ALA A 82 0.94 7.53 9.22
N LEU A 83 1.28 8.60 9.95
CA LEU A 83 0.55 9.86 9.91
C LEU A 83 0.54 10.45 8.49
N GLY A 84 1.69 10.44 7.83
CA GLY A 84 1.79 10.90 6.44
C GLY A 84 0.96 10.03 5.47
N VAL A 85 0.94 8.71 5.66
CA VAL A 85 0.08 7.78 4.89
C VAL A 85 -1.40 8.09 5.11
N VAL A 86 -1.83 8.38 6.34
CA VAL A 86 -3.22 8.76 6.63
C VAL A 86 -3.59 10.07 5.93
N VAL A 87 -2.75 11.11 6.04
CA VAL A 87 -3.00 12.41 5.39
C VAL A 87 -3.05 12.29 3.87
N THR A 88 -2.07 11.61 3.28
CA THR A 88 -2.05 11.42 1.82
C THR A 88 -3.16 10.48 1.35
N GLY A 89 -3.53 9.49 2.15
CA GLY A 89 -4.64 8.58 1.88
C GLY A 89 -6.00 9.28 1.89
N ASP A 90 -6.24 10.20 2.82
CA ASP A 90 -7.46 11.03 2.85
C ASP A 90 -7.58 11.89 1.57
N VAL A 91 -6.51 12.58 1.19
CA VAL A 91 -6.49 13.37 -0.05
C VAL A 91 -6.69 12.48 -1.28
N GLN A 92 -6.06 11.30 -1.30
CA GLN A 92 -6.20 10.35 -2.39
C GLN A 92 -7.62 9.78 -2.50
N GLY A 93 -8.30 9.54 -1.37
CA GLY A 93 -9.70 9.11 -1.34
C GLY A 93 -10.61 10.14 -2.01
N LYS A 94 -10.48 11.42 -1.67
CA LYS A 94 -11.24 12.53 -2.27
C LYS A 94 -10.98 12.64 -3.79
N ILE A 95 -9.73 12.57 -4.21
CA ILE A 95 -9.38 12.59 -5.63
C ILE A 95 -9.94 11.34 -6.34
N MET A 96 -9.93 10.17 -5.71
CA MET A 96 -10.48 8.94 -6.27
C MET A 96 -11.99 9.03 -6.47
N THR A 97 -12.73 9.62 -5.53
CA THR A 97 -14.16 9.88 -5.65
C THR A 97 -14.47 10.74 -6.88
N GLU A 98 -13.63 11.75 -7.15
CA GLU A 98 -13.82 12.64 -8.28
C GLU A 98 -13.45 12.01 -9.64
N VAL A 99 -12.33 11.26 -9.70
CA VAL A 99 -11.76 10.82 -10.99
C VAL A 99 -12.06 9.36 -11.33
N GLN A 100 -12.43 8.55 -10.35
CA GLN A 100 -12.78 7.13 -10.50
C GLN A 100 -13.90 6.75 -9.50
N PRO A 101 -15.11 7.32 -9.62
CA PRO A 101 -16.18 7.13 -8.63
C PRO A 101 -16.57 5.65 -8.47
N MET A 102 -16.60 4.84 -9.52
CA MET A 102 -16.87 3.40 -9.43
C MET A 102 -15.86 2.68 -8.52
N LYS A 103 -14.59 3.06 -8.57
CA LYS A 103 -13.57 2.48 -7.69
C LYS A 103 -13.83 2.84 -6.22
N MET A 104 -14.28 4.07 -5.95
CA MET A 104 -14.65 4.49 -4.61
C MET A 104 -15.90 3.75 -4.11
N ALA A 105 -16.96 3.69 -4.92
CA ALA A 105 -18.17 2.95 -4.60
C ALA A 105 -17.88 1.46 -4.31
N ALA A 106 -17.02 0.82 -5.11
CA ALA A 106 -16.60 -0.57 -4.90
C ALA A 106 -15.74 -0.75 -3.64
N ALA A 107 -14.85 0.21 -3.33
CA ALA A 107 -14.04 0.20 -2.11
C ALA A 107 -14.88 0.29 -0.84
N GLU A 108 -16.01 0.98 -0.92
CA GLU A 108 -16.95 1.17 0.21
C GLU A 108 -18.08 0.16 0.20
N GLY A 109 -18.27 -0.59 -0.90
CA GLY A 109 -19.42 -1.47 -1.08
C GLY A 109 -20.74 -0.69 -1.08
N LEU A 110 -20.72 0.52 -1.65
CA LEU A 110 -21.87 1.41 -1.72
C LEU A 110 -22.66 1.10 -2.99
N TYR A 111 -23.79 0.42 -2.85
CA TYR A 111 -24.60 -0.01 -3.99
C TYR A 111 -25.48 1.10 -4.55
N GLU A 112 -26.08 1.90 -3.68
CA GLU A 112 -26.98 3.01 -4.03
C GLU A 112 -26.32 4.35 -3.69
N THR A 113 -26.65 5.38 -4.44
CA THR A 113 -26.19 6.75 -4.17
C THR A 113 -26.78 7.27 -2.87
N GLU A 114 -25.94 7.69 -1.95
CA GLU A 114 -26.34 8.19 -0.62
C GLU A 114 -25.73 9.56 -0.32
N GLY A 115 -26.51 10.41 0.38
CA GLY A 115 -26.06 11.67 0.93
C GLY A 115 -26.91 12.10 2.15
N PRO A 116 -26.41 11.99 3.40
CA PRO A 116 -25.08 11.56 3.82
C PRO A 116 -24.85 10.05 3.67
N ALA A 117 -23.68 9.66 3.16
CA ALA A 117 -23.30 8.27 2.97
C ALA A 117 -22.58 7.71 4.21
N ASP A 118 -22.91 6.48 4.56
CA ASP A 118 -22.37 5.78 5.72
C ASP A 118 -21.08 5.04 5.39
N PHE A 119 -20.09 5.12 6.29
CA PHE A 119 -18.83 4.40 6.14
C PHE A 119 -18.96 2.96 6.63
N SER A 120 -18.77 1.99 5.74
CA SER A 120 -18.81 0.57 6.09
C SER A 120 -17.48 0.14 6.72
N VAL A 121 -17.47 -0.14 8.02
CA VAL A 121 -16.30 -0.71 8.71
C VAL A 121 -16.12 -2.18 8.37
N PHE A 122 -17.22 -2.89 8.26
CA PHE A 122 -17.28 -4.31 7.95
C PHE A 122 -18.53 -4.59 7.12
N GLN A 123 -18.37 -5.30 6.01
CA GLN A 123 -19.50 -5.65 5.14
C GLN A 123 -19.32 -7.06 4.57
N LEU A 124 -20.38 -7.79 4.56
CA LEU A 124 -20.52 -9.02 3.82
C LEU A 124 -21.57 -8.80 2.73
N GLY A 125 -21.19 -9.05 1.51
CA GLY A 125 -22.07 -9.06 0.35
C GLY A 125 -22.17 -10.46 -0.23
N THR A 126 -22.98 -10.60 -1.27
CA THR A 126 -23.03 -11.80 -2.10
C THR A 126 -21.72 -12.01 -2.84
N LEU A 127 -21.37 -13.26 -3.20
CA LEU A 127 -20.10 -13.56 -3.89
C LEU A 127 -20.03 -12.98 -5.31
N ASP A 128 -21.19 -12.79 -5.93
CA ASP A 128 -21.36 -12.08 -7.20
C ASP A 128 -21.16 -10.56 -7.07
N GLY A 129 -21.24 -10.04 -5.84
CA GLY A 129 -21.06 -8.62 -5.56
C GLY A 129 -22.27 -7.75 -5.92
N GLU A 130 -23.46 -8.35 -6.00
CA GLU A 130 -24.68 -7.64 -6.41
C GLU A 130 -25.44 -7.03 -5.23
N GLU A 131 -25.35 -7.63 -4.03
CA GLU A 131 -26.12 -7.20 -2.87
C GLU A 131 -25.31 -7.21 -1.57
N GLU A 132 -25.66 -6.26 -0.69
CA GLU A 132 -25.21 -6.25 0.70
C GLU A 132 -26.06 -7.22 1.53
N THR A 133 -25.38 -8.14 2.24
CA THR A 133 -26.06 -9.09 3.14
C THR A 133 -26.02 -8.62 4.59
N PHE A 134 -24.90 -8.04 5.03
CA PHE A 134 -24.71 -7.57 6.39
C PHE A 134 -23.62 -6.50 6.43
N SER A 135 -23.82 -5.43 7.19
CA SER A 135 -22.80 -4.39 7.39
C SER A 135 -22.83 -3.81 8.79
N ILE A 136 -21.66 -3.30 9.19
CA ILE A 136 -21.48 -2.43 10.36
C ILE A 136 -21.02 -1.10 9.82
N LYS A 137 -21.86 -0.06 9.93
CA LYS A 137 -21.64 1.27 9.35
C LYS A 137 -21.48 2.35 10.42
N ILE A 138 -20.68 3.37 10.11
CA ILE A 138 -20.59 4.62 10.87
C ILE A 138 -21.35 5.69 10.09
N PRO A 139 -22.46 6.23 10.62
CA PRO A 139 -23.31 7.17 9.90
C PRO A 139 -22.57 8.43 9.45
N GLY A 140 -22.77 8.82 8.18
CA GLY A 140 -22.28 10.05 7.57
C GLY A 140 -20.75 10.18 7.42
N LEU A 141 -19.97 9.20 7.90
CA LEU A 141 -18.51 9.29 7.87
C LEU A 141 -17.95 9.17 6.45
N LEU A 142 -18.58 8.38 5.57
CA LEU A 142 -18.13 8.25 4.19
C LEU A 142 -18.25 9.56 3.43
N SER A 143 -19.36 10.29 3.59
CA SER A 143 -19.53 11.62 2.99
C SER A 143 -18.37 12.54 3.34
N PHE A 144 -17.95 12.58 4.60
CA PHE A 144 -16.83 13.42 5.03
C PHE A 144 -15.49 12.95 4.41
N LEU A 145 -15.22 11.65 4.40
CA LEU A 145 -13.98 11.08 3.84
C LEU A 145 -13.91 11.24 2.33
N ALA A 146 -15.02 11.06 1.62
CA ALA A 146 -15.07 11.07 0.16
C ALA A 146 -15.16 12.49 -0.43
N THR A 147 -15.89 13.41 0.23
CA THR A 147 -16.19 14.74 -0.31
C THR A 147 -15.62 15.89 0.51
N GLY A 148 -15.19 15.64 1.75
CA GLY A 148 -14.75 16.66 2.71
C GLY A 148 -15.91 17.37 3.40
N THR A 149 -17.17 16.99 3.15
CA THR A 149 -18.37 17.57 3.75
C THR A 149 -19.23 16.48 4.40
N PRO A 150 -19.85 16.74 5.58
CA PRO A 150 -20.63 15.70 6.29
C PRO A 150 -21.88 15.23 5.55
N ASN A 151 -22.41 16.05 4.65
CA ASN A 151 -23.63 15.77 3.90
C ASN A 151 -23.38 15.61 2.39
N GLY A 152 -22.11 15.41 1.98
CA GLY A 152 -21.78 15.20 0.58
C GLY A 152 -22.42 13.91 0.05
N GLU A 153 -22.92 13.96 -1.16
CA GLU A 153 -23.44 12.79 -1.86
C GLU A 153 -22.27 11.96 -2.42
N VAL A 154 -22.35 10.65 -2.29
CA VAL A 154 -21.40 9.68 -2.87
C VAL A 154 -22.19 8.77 -3.78
N GLU A 155 -21.77 8.70 -5.04
CA GLU A 155 -22.44 7.89 -6.06
C GLU A 155 -22.28 6.40 -5.79
N GLY A 156 -23.36 5.65 -5.96
CA GLY A 156 -23.43 4.22 -5.79
C GLY A 156 -23.04 3.42 -7.05
N ILE A 157 -22.83 2.13 -6.86
CA ILE A 157 -22.43 1.20 -7.94
C ILE A 157 -23.49 1.13 -9.03
N ASN A 158 -24.78 1.07 -8.64
CA ASN A 158 -25.86 0.84 -9.59
C ASN A 158 -26.04 2.01 -10.56
N GLU A 159 -26.08 3.26 -10.06
CA GLU A 159 -26.19 4.44 -10.90
C GLU A 159 -24.94 4.67 -11.76
N LEU A 160 -23.76 4.35 -11.20
CA LEU A 160 -22.51 4.44 -11.96
C LEU A 160 -22.45 3.42 -13.09
N ARG A 161 -22.98 2.21 -12.87
CA ARG A 161 -23.09 1.15 -13.88
C ARG A 161 -23.94 1.60 -15.06
N GLU A 162 -25.13 2.10 -14.79
CA GLU A 162 -26.05 2.62 -15.82
C GLU A 162 -25.40 3.76 -16.61
N ARG A 163 -24.82 4.74 -15.92
CA ARG A 163 -24.13 5.87 -16.55
C ARG A 163 -22.98 5.43 -17.44
N TYR A 164 -22.19 4.43 -17.03
CA TYR A 164 -21.06 3.95 -17.85
C TYR A 164 -21.52 3.15 -19.06
N GLN A 165 -22.61 2.38 -18.95
CA GLN A 165 -23.22 1.71 -20.09
C GLN A 165 -23.77 2.72 -21.12
N GLU A 166 -24.37 3.80 -20.68
CA GLU A 166 -24.81 4.88 -21.57
C GLU A 166 -23.63 5.62 -22.23
N GLN A 167 -22.59 5.87 -21.47
CA GLN A 167 -21.44 6.68 -21.93
C GLN A 167 -20.47 5.90 -22.82
N TYR A 168 -20.21 4.64 -22.53
CA TYR A 168 -19.16 3.84 -23.15
C TYR A 168 -19.69 2.65 -23.96
N GLY A 169 -21.00 2.38 -23.91
CA GLY A 169 -21.64 1.25 -24.57
C GLY A 169 -22.03 0.14 -23.60
N ALA A 170 -22.89 -0.76 -24.06
CA ALA A 170 -23.49 -1.80 -23.21
C ALA A 170 -22.50 -2.91 -22.77
N ASP A 171 -21.39 -3.08 -23.50
CA ASP A 171 -20.44 -4.17 -23.27
C ASP A 171 -18.99 -3.61 -23.20
N PRO A 172 -18.32 -3.66 -22.04
CA PRO A 172 -16.93 -3.25 -21.92
C PRO A 172 -15.93 -4.25 -22.51
N GLY A 173 -16.40 -5.36 -23.06
CA GLY A 173 -15.61 -6.54 -23.37
C GLY A 173 -15.52 -7.50 -22.17
N ALA A 174 -15.41 -8.80 -22.47
CA ALA A 174 -15.34 -9.83 -21.44
C ALA A 174 -14.06 -9.72 -20.63
N ALA A 175 -14.13 -9.08 -19.48
CA ALA A 175 -13.05 -9.13 -18.51
C ALA A 175 -13.24 -10.38 -17.64
N TYR A 176 -12.22 -11.24 -17.57
CA TYR A 176 -12.23 -12.48 -16.78
C TYR A 176 -12.54 -12.27 -15.27
N TYR A 177 -12.49 -11.02 -14.80
CA TYR A 177 -12.55 -10.65 -13.39
C TYR A 177 -13.68 -9.69 -13.03
N SER A 178 -14.47 -9.28 -14.01
CA SER A 178 -15.54 -8.32 -13.83
C SER A 178 -16.81 -8.85 -14.48
N PRO A 179 -17.97 -8.67 -13.83
CA PRO A 179 -19.23 -8.75 -14.54
C PRO A 179 -19.13 -7.84 -15.78
N GLY A 180 -19.68 -8.20 -16.92
CA GLY A 180 -19.58 -7.43 -18.17
C GLY A 180 -20.31 -6.07 -18.15
N ASP A 181 -20.16 -5.27 -17.07
CA ASP A 181 -20.98 -4.11 -16.75
C ASP A 181 -20.22 -2.92 -16.17
N TYR A 182 -18.92 -2.81 -16.40
CA TYR A 182 -18.01 -1.78 -15.86
C TYR A 182 -17.77 -1.81 -14.36
N THR A 183 -18.26 -2.82 -13.62
CA THR A 183 -17.97 -2.96 -12.20
C THR A 183 -16.69 -3.78 -11.96
N PRO A 184 -15.86 -3.43 -10.98
CA PRO A 184 -14.77 -4.27 -10.52
C PRO A 184 -15.31 -5.45 -9.69
N VAL A 185 -14.44 -6.41 -9.34
CA VAL A 185 -14.79 -7.47 -8.38
C VAL A 185 -14.97 -6.86 -6.98
N ILE A 186 -16.22 -6.55 -6.64
CA ILE A 186 -16.58 -5.80 -5.42
C ILE A 186 -16.00 -6.42 -4.14
N PRO A 187 -16.22 -7.73 -3.84
CA PRO A 187 -15.70 -8.32 -2.60
C PRO A 187 -14.18 -8.19 -2.48
N LEU A 188 -13.44 -8.39 -3.57
CA LEU A 188 -11.99 -8.29 -3.56
C LEU A 188 -11.51 -6.84 -3.39
N THR A 189 -12.15 -5.89 -4.05
CA THR A 189 -11.88 -4.46 -3.95
C THR A 189 -12.14 -3.96 -2.54
N TYR A 190 -13.29 -4.27 -1.96
CA TYR A 190 -13.69 -3.90 -0.61
C TYR A 190 -12.71 -4.45 0.44
N TRP A 191 -12.48 -5.77 0.46
CA TRP A 191 -11.68 -6.39 1.50
C TRP A 191 -10.20 -6.02 1.40
N SER A 192 -9.65 -5.88 0.19
CA SER A 192 -8.26 -5.43 0.05
C SER A 192 -8.08 -4.00 0.56
N PHE A 193 -9.03 -3.11 0.34
CA PHE A 193 -9.02 -1.75 0.89
C PHE A 193 -9.08 -1.76 2.42
N ARG A 194 -9.99 -2.54 3.02
CA ARG A 194 -10.11 -2.68 4.49
C ARG A 194 -8.87 -3.29 5.13
N LEU A 195 -8.29 -4.33 4.52
CA LEU A 195 -7.07 -4.96 5.03
C LEU A 195 -5.87 -4.03 4.93
N MET A 196 -5.74 -3.24 3.87
CA MET A 196 -4.71 -2.21 3.76
C MET A 196 -4.76 -1.23 4.94
N ILE A 197 -5.94 -0.66 5.21
CA ILE A 197 -6.14 0.30 6.32
C ILE A 197 -5.92 -0.38 7.67
N GLY A 198 -6.52 -1.56 7.88
CA GLY A 198 -6.48 -2.28 9.15
C GLY A 198 -5.07 -2.71 9.54
N LEU A 199 -4.32 -3.30 8.61
CA LEU A 199 -2.95 -3.73 8.86
C LEU A 199 -1.99 -2.53 9.04
N GLY A 200 -2.16 -1.46 8.25
CA GLY A 200 -1.40 -0.23 8.43
C GLY A 200 -1.62 0.39 9.81
N THR A 201 -2.88 0.51 10.23
CA THR A 201 -3.24 1.03 11.57
C THR A 201 -2.72 0.12 12.68
N ALA A 202 -2.83 -1.21 12.53
CA ALA A 202 -2.28 -2.16 13.48
C ALA A 202 -0.75 -2.02 13.61
N GLY A 203 -0.04 -1.79 12.50
CA GLY A 203 1.40 -1.53 12.50
C GLY A 203 1.75 -0.28 13.30
N ALA A 204 1.02 0.83 13.10
CA ALA A 204 1.19 2.05 13.87
C ALA A 204 0.90 1.84 15.37
N ALA A 205 -0.17 1.12 15.70
CA ALA A 205 -0.53 0.80 17.08
C ALA A 205 0.54 -0.04 17.80
N VAL A 206 1.10 -1.05 17.11
CA VAL A 206 2.20 -1.86 17.65
C VAL A 206 3.45 -1.00 17.85
N ALA A 207 3.80 -0.11 16.92
CA ALA A 207 4.94 0.80 17.07
C ALA A 207 4.76 1.75 18.26
N ALA A 208 3.57 2.33 18.44
CA ALA A 208 3.23 3.15 19.60
C ALA A 208 3.35 2.37 20.90
N TRP A 209 2.85 1.13 20.94
CA TRP A 209 3.01 0.24 22.10
C TRP A 209 4.48 -0.07 22.37
N VAL A 210 5.31 -0.32 21.36
CA VAL A 210 6.75 -0.56 21.49
C VAL A 210 7.44 0.67 22.12
N LEU A 211 7.12 1.89 21.68
CA LEU A 211 7.62 3.12 22.29
C LEU A 211 7.25 3.23 23.76
N TRP A 212 5.99 2.94 24.10
CA TRP A 212 5.52 2.94 25.48
C TRP A 212 6.20 1.86 26.33
N ALA A 213 6.36 0.65 25.79
CA ALA A 213 6.98 -0.47 26.48
C ALA A 213 8.48 -0.24 26.76
N THR A 214 9.19 0.46 25.87
CA THR A 214 10.63 0.77 25.98
C THR A 214 10.94 2.11 26.63
N ARG A 215 9.92 2.83 27.17
CA ARG A 215 10.11 4.12 27.85
C ARG A 215 10.94 3.96 29.15
N ALA A 216 11.58 5.04 29.57
CA ALA A 216 12.36 5.11 30.84
C ALA A 216 13.41 3.99 30.96
N GLY A 217 14.07 3.64 29.88
CA GLY A 217 15.15 2.65 29.91
C GLY A 217 14.71 1.18 30.04
N ARG A 218 13.39 0.88 30.04
CA ARG A 218 12.89 -0.50 30.17
C ARG A 218 13.30 -1.37 28.99
N THR A 219 13.62 -2.62 29.30
CA THR A 219 13.89 -3.69 28.32
C THR A 219 12.75 -4.71 28.44
N PRO A 220 11.65 -4.54 27.71
CA PRO A 220 10.50 -5.41 27.86
C PRO A 220 10.82 -6.84 27.42
N GLN A 221 10.24 -7.81 28.13
CA GLN A 221 10.43 -9.24 27.92
C GLN A 221 9.07 -9.91 27.70
N GLY A 222 9.09 -11.16 27.27
CA GLY A 222 7.88 -11.98 27.17
C GLY A 222 7.38 -12.20 25.76
N ARG A 223 6.23 -12.90 25.66
CA ARG A 223 5.66 -13.36 24.38
C ARG A 223 5.13 -12.21 23.52
N ALA A 224 4.53 -11.19 24.15
CA ALA A 224 4.00 -10.03 23.42
C ALA A 224 5.12 -9.25 22.72
N VAL A 225 6.29 -9.09 23.37
CA VAL A 225 7.45 -8.43 22.76
C VAL A 225 8.01 -9.25 21.61
N LEU A 226 8.03 -10.58 21.76
CA LEU A 226 8.43 -11.48 20.67
C LEU A 226 7.46 -11.38 19.49
N ALA A 227 6.15 -11.38 19.76
CA ALA A 227 5.13 -11.22 18.72
C ALA A 227 5.26 -9.88 17.98
N ALA A 228 5.51 -8.78 18.72
CA ALA A 228 5.76 -7.47 18.13
C ALA A 228 7.06 -7.46 17.29
N ALA A 229 8.16 -8.03 17.79
CA ALA A 229 9.43 -8.07 17.08
C ALA A 229 9.33 -8.83 15.75
N VAL A 230 8.58 -9.95 15.74
CA VAL A 230 8.41 -10.79 14.54
C VAL A 230 7.28 -10.28 13.67
N GLY A 231 6.17 -9.85 14.26
CA GLY A 231 4.94 -9.50 13.52
C GLY A 231 4.95 -8.11 12.92
N LEU A 232 5.54 -7.11 13.60
CA LEU A 232 5.51 -5.73 13.16
C LEU A 232 6.02 -5.52 11.71
N PRO A 233 7.13 -6.16 11.26
CA PRO A 233 7.60 -6.02 9.88
C PRO A 233 6.57 -6.44 8.83
N PHE A 234 5.75 -7.43 9.14
CA PHE A 234 4.77 -7.99 8.20
C PHE A 234 3.50 -7.14 8.10
N LEU A 235 3.15 -6.37 9.11
CA LEU A 235 1.93 -5.56 9.11
C LEU A 235 1.92 -4.53 7.97
N PRO A 236 2.89 -3.60 7.85
CA PRO A 236 2.91 -2.67 6.73
C PRO A 236 3.28 -3.35 5.40
N LEU A 237 4.05 -4.45 5.40
CA LEU A 237 4.34 -5.21 4.20
C LEU A 237 3.05 -5.76 3.56
N PHE A 238 2.21 -6.43 4.34
CA PHE A 238 0.94 -6.95 3.83
C PHE A 238 -0.07 -5.82 3.58
N ALA A 239 -0.05 -4.72 4.35
CA ALA A 239 -0.85 -3.54 4.04
C ALA A 239 -0.54 -3.02 2.62
N ASN A 240 0.74 -2.91 2.25
CA ASN A 240 1.14 -2.54 0.89
C ASN A 240 0.69 -3.55 -0.16
N SER A 241 0.79 -4.85 0.13
CA SER A 241 0.33 -5.89 -0.79
C SER A 241 -1.17 -5.80 -1.05
N PHE A 242 -1.98 -5.61 -0.01
CA PHE A 242 -3.42 -5.39 -0.16
C PHE A 242 -3.74 -4.05 -0.83
N GLY A 243 -2.96 -3.00 -0.60
CA GLY A 243 -3.06 -1.72 -1.31
C GLY A 243 -2.84 -1.88 -2.82
N TRP A 244 -1.90 -2.72 -3.24
CA TRP A 244 -1.69 -3.06 -4.65
C TRP A 244 -2.87 -3.86 -5.23
N ILE A 245 -3.34 -4.88 -4.52
CA ILE A 245 -4.53 -5.65 -4.95
C ILE A 245 -5.71 -4.69 -5.13
N PHE A 246 -5.97 -3.82 -4.16
CA PHE A 246 -7.01 -2.79 -4.25
C PHE A 246 -6.83 -1.90 -5.49
N THR A 247 -5.60 -1.44 -5.73
CA THR A 247 -5.31 -0.55 -6.86
C THR A 247 -5.61 -1.21 -8.20
N GLU A 248 -5.18 -2.45 -8.37
CA GLU A 248 -5.30 -3.19 -9.63
C GLU A 248 -6.72 -3.76 -9.85
N MET A 249 -7.35 -4.27 -8.80
CA MET A 249 -8.68 -4.85 -8.92
C MET A 249 -9.78 -3.79 -8.97
N GLY A 250 -9.64 -2.70 -8.19
CA GLY A 250 -10.62 -1.62 -8.17
C GLY A 250 -10.63 -0.75 -9.43
N ARG A 251 -9.65 -0.89 -10.33
CA ARG A 251 -9.65 -0.19 -11.62
C ARG A 251 -10.32 -0.99 -12.75
N GLN A 252 -10.61 -2.28 -12.54
CA GLN A 252 -11.22 -3.10 -13.57
C GLN A 252 -12.63 -2.58 -13.94
N PRO A 253 -13.07 -2.76 -15.22
CA PRO A 253 -12.37 -3.43 -16.32
C PRO A 253 -11.37 -2.54 -17.10
N TRP A 254 -10.96 -1.40 -16.57
CA TRP A 254 -10.15 -0.43 -17.29
C TRP A 254 -8.64 -0.71 -17.17
N ALA A 255 -7.95 -0.75 -18.30
CA ALA A 255 -6.51 -0.57 -18.35
C ALA A 255 -6.15 0.93 -18.26
N VAL A 256 -6.87 1.77 -19.02
CA VAL A 256 -6.84 3.23 -18.95
C VAL A 256 -8.27 3.74 -18.86
N PHE A 257 -8.64 4.33 -17.71
CA PHE A 257 -10.01 4.73 -17.42
C PHE A 257 -10.63 5.59 -18.54
N GLY A 258 -11.79 5.13 -19.02
CA GLY A 258 -12.55 5.80 -20.06
C GLY A 258 -11.95 5.75 -21.49
N LEU A 259 -10.79 5.12 -21.68
CA LEU A 259 -10.12 5.04 -23.00
C LEU A 259 -9.91 3.61 -23.47
N MET A 260 -9.51 2.70 -22.59
CA MET A 260 -9.12 1.35 -22.99
C MET A 260 -9.41 0.36 -21.86
N THR A 261 -10.13 -0.69 -22.19
CA THR A 261 -10.40 -1.79 -21.26
C THR A 261 -9.22 -2.76 -21.20
N THR A 262 -9.17 -3.58 -20.16
CA THR A 262 -8.12 -4.58 -19.95
C THR A 262 -8.08 -5.60 -21.09
N GLU A 263 -9.23 -6.02 -21.61
CA GLU A 263 -9.32 -6.93 -22.75
C GLU A 263 -8.63 -6.36 -23.99
N HIS A 264 -8.90 -5.09 -24.31
CA HIS A 264 -8.33 -4.42 -25.47
C HIS A 264 -6.87 -3.94 -25.29
N SER A 265 -6.30 -4.11 -24.08
CA SER A 265 -4.92 -3.70 -23.78
C SER A 265 -3.88 -4.79 -24.09
N VAL A 266 -4.32 -5.99 -24.48
CA VAL A 266 -3.42 -7.08 -24.86
C VAL A 266 -2.86 -6.83 -26.25
N SER A 267 -1.53 -6.94 -26.41
CA SER A 267 -0.89 -6.78 -27.71
C SER A 267 -1.38 -7.84 -28.71
N PRO A 268 -1.85 -7.44 -29.91
CA PRO A 268 -2.41 -8.40 -30.88
C PRO A 268 -1.46 -9.50 -31.33
N GLY A 269 -0.14 -9.27 -31.26
CA GLY A 269 0.88 -10.24 -31.63
C GLY A 269 1.31 -11.17 -30.49
N LEU A 270 0.78 -11.01 -29.26
CA LEU A 270 1.17 -11.84 -28.12
C LEU A 270 0.44 -13.18 -28.17
N THR A 271 1.21 -14.26 -28.23
CA THR A 271 0.65 -15.62 -28.13
C THR A 271 0.53 -16.05 -26.65
N THR A 272 -0.43 -16.94 -26.37
CA THR A 272 -0.59 -17.54 -25.02
C THR A 272 0.70 -18.20 -24.52
N THR A 273 1.46 -18.83 -25.40
CA THR A 273 2.74 -19.47 -25.05
C THR A 273 3.78 -18.46 -24.61
N GLU A 274 3.94 -17.35 -25.34
CA GLU A 274 4.86 -16.26 -24.96
C GLU A 274 4.47 -15.63 -23.62
N ALA A 275 3.18 -15.42 -23.40
CA ALA A 275 2.66 -14.92 -22.11
C ALA A 275 3.03 -15.85 -20.95
N TRP A 276 2.83 -17.18 -21.12
CA TRP A 276 3.22 -18.17 -20.10
C TRP A 276 4.73 -18.24 -19.86
N ILE A 277 5.53 -18.22 -20.93
CA ILE A 277 7.01 -18.22 -20.80
C ILE A 277 7.46 -16.98 -20.03
N SER A 278 6.94 -15.79 -20.36
CA SER A 278 7.27 -14.56 -19.66
C SER A 278 6.88 -14.61 -18.19
N LEU A 279 5.64 -15.00 -17.89
CA LEU A 279 5.12 -15.09 -16.54
C LEU A 279 5.91 -16.08 -15.67
N LEU A 280 6.14 -17.29 -16.17
CA LEU A 280 6.87 -18.33 -15.43
C LEU A 280 8.33 -17.95 -15.24
N THR A 281 8.98 -17.36 -16.25
CA THR A 281 10.36 -16.90 -16.15
C THR A 281 10.51 -15.80 -15.10
N LEU A 282 9.68 -14.78 -15.15
CA LEU A 282 9.69 -13.70 -14.16
C LEU A 282 9.40 -14.22 -12.75
N THR A 283 8.40 -15.09 -12.60
CA THR A 283 8.06 -15.70 -11.31
C THR A 283 9.24 -16.53 -10.75
N ALA A 284 9.91 -17.30 -11.59
CA ALA A 284 11.08 -18.10 -11.17
C ALA A 284 12.26 -17.21 -10.77
N VAL A 285 12.55 -16.16 -11.53
CA VAL A 285 13.64 -15.21 -11.22
C VAL A 285 13.35 -14.48 -9.91
N TYR A 286 12.16 -13.91 -9.73
CA TYR A 286 11.81 -13.23 -8.47
C TYR A 286 11.74 -14.19 -7.30
N GLY A 287 11.25 -15.42 -7.49
CA GLY A 287 11.28 -16.46 -6.46
C GLY A 287 12.70 -16.82 -6.01
N LEU A 288 13.63 -16.95 -6.95
CA LEU A 288 15.04 -17.19 -6.64
C LEU A 288 15.65 -16.01 -5.87
N LEU A 289 15.42 -14.79 -6.34
CA LEU A 289 15.90 -13.57 -5.68
C LEU A 289 15.34 -13.46 -4.26
N ALA A 290 14.06 -13.73 -4.05
CA ALA A 290 13.45 -13.74 -2.73
C ALA A 290 14.10 -14.77 -1.79
N VAL A 291 14.42 -15.97 -2.27
CA VAL A 291 15.14 -16.98 -1.48
C VAL A 291 16.54 -16.50 -1.08
N VAL A 292 17.26 -15.87 -2.01
CA VAL A 292 18.58 -15.30 -1.73
C VAL A 292 18.49 -14.19 -0.70
N GLU A 293 17.56 -13.25 -0.90
CA GLU A 293 17.33 -12.11 0.01
C GLU A 293 16.98 -12.59 1.41
N ILE A 294 16.00 -13.50 1.56
CA ILE A 294 15.60 -14.05 2.85
C ILE A 294 16.79 -14.73 3.56
N ARG A 295 17.60 -15.51 2.84
CA ARG A 295 18.78 -16.15 3.41
C ARG A 295 19.82 -15.13 3.90
N LEU A 296 20.08 -14.09 3.10
CA LEU A 296 21.00 -13.02 3.48
C LEU A 296 20.49 -12.27 4.70
N LEU A 297 19.23 -11.83 4.69
CA LEU A 297 18.61 -11.14 5.82
C LEU A 297 18.68 -11.98 7.11
N LEU A 298 18.30 -13.27 7.05
CA LEU A 298 18.34 -14.15 8.20
C LEU A 298 19.78 -14.37 8.71
N THR A 299 20.77 -14.44 7.82
CA THR A 299 22.18 -14.58 8.20
C THR A 299 22.66 -13.35 8.96
N TRP A 300 22.42 -12.15 8.42
CA TRP A 300 22.83 -10.91 9.06
C TRP A 300 22.04 -10.59 10.35
N ILE A 301 20.75 -10.87 10.38
CA ILE A 301 19.94 -10.74 11.60
C ILE A 301 20.48 -11.65 12.71
N ARG A 302 20.85 -12.89 12.40
CA ARG A 302 21.39 -13.83 13.40
C ARG A 302 22.77 -13.46 13.88
N ARG A 303 23.62 -12.93 13.00
CA ARG A 303 24.97 -12.48 13.35
C ARG A 303 24.92 -11.31 14.35
N GLY A 304 23.97 -10.39 14.20
CA GLY A 304 23.90 -9.17 15.02
C GLY A 304 24.95 -8.14 14.60
N ALA A 305 25.19 -7.16 15.46
CA ALA A 305 26.24 -6.18 15.25
C ALA A 305 27.61 -6.77 15.62
N ASP A 306 28.62 -6.43 14.84
CA ASP A 306 30.02 -6.77 15.16
C ASP A 306 30.44 -5.95 16.40
N GLU A 307 31.30 -6.52 17.24
CA GLU A 307 31.94 -5.78 18.32
C GLU A 307 32.79 -4.67 17.69
N LEU A 308 32.63 -3.45 18.19
CA LEU A 308 33.51 -2.35 17.80
C LEU A 308 34.95 -2.73 18.20
N PRO A 309 35.95 -2.51 17.33
CA PRO A 309 37.32 -2.63 17.74
C PRO A 309 37.55 -1.78 18.98
N ASP A 310 38.33 -2.29 19.93
CA ASP A 310 38.74 -1.49 21.07
C ASP A 310 39.28 -0.14 20.59
N PRO A 311 38.93 0.97 21.27
CA PRO A 311 39.50 2.27 20.96
C PRO A 311 41.01 2.13 20.90
N LEU A 312 41.62 2.60 19.82
CA LEU A 312 43.07 2.64 19.78
C LEU A 312 43.59 3.38 21.01
N PRO A 313 44.66 2.92 21.67
CA PRO A 313 45.25 3.63 22.78
C PRO A 313 45.50 5.11 22.40
N ASP A 314 45.21 6.02 23.29
CA ASP A 314 45.32 7.49 23.11
C ASP A 314 46.72 7.97 22.64
N ASP A 315 47.72 7.06 22.64
CA ASP A 315 49.08 7.34 22.18
C ASP A 315 49.31 7.22 20.67
N ALA A 316 48.30 6.92 19.88
CA ALA A 316 48.42 6.94 18.44
C ALA A 316 48.29 8.39 17.95
N GLY A 317 49.44 9.09 17.92
CA GLY A 317 49.58 10.49 17.53
C GLY A 317 48.83 10.85 16.22
N ASP A 318 48.50 12.11 16.17
CA ASP A 318 47.61 12.83 15.24
C ASP A 318 48.04 12.79 13.74
N ASP A 319 48.95 11.89 13.34
CA ASP A 319 49.56 11.81 12.01
C ASP A 319 49.10 10.63 11.12
N ARG A 320 47.94 10.03 11.42
CA ARG A 320 47.43 9.00 10.51
C ARG A 320 46.49 9.62 9.46
N PRO A 321 46.80 9.45 8.15
CA PRO A 321 45.90 9.89 7.12
C PRO A 321 44.56 9.17 7.28
N LEU A 322 43.44 9.91 7.15
CA LEU A 322 42.08 9.38 7.15
C LEU A 322 41.99 8.29 6.08
N ALA A 323 41.91 7.03 6.50
CA ALA A 323 41.64 5.91 5.63
C ALA A 323 40.14 6.02 5.23
N PHE A 324 39.87 6.48 4.02
CA PHE A 324 38.57 6.32 3.40
C PHE A 324 38.41 4.84 3.09
N ALA A 325 37.57 4.14 3.85
CA ALA A 325 37.13 2.80 3.50
C ALA A 325 36.20 2.92 2.31
N TYR A 326 36.58 2.31 1.20
CA TYR A 326 35.75 2.05 0.04
C TYR A 326 34.83 0.87 0.29
#